data_8394eb304c5627efec1987d9c7e622d4
#
_entry.id   8394eb304c5627efec1987d9c7e622d4
#
_cell.length_a   1.000
_cell.length_b   1.000
_cell.length_c   1.000
_cell.angle_alpha   90.00
_cell.angle_beta   90.00
_cell.angle_gamma   90.00
#
_symmetry.space_group_name_H-M   'P 1'
#
loop_
_entity.id
_entity.type
_entity.pdbx_description
1 polymer ?
#
loop_
_entity_poly.entity_id
_entity_poly.type
_entity_poly.pdbx_seq_one_letter_code
_entity_poly.pdbx_strand_id
1 'polypeptide(L)'
;MIFNKKTEEEKFKDMIEKFRIKNIPKRYNQIKLLDELCNDDVDHYISISNRSDGKSFNYLHALLYISSELGLGFILLCRHYTVRMGYQRMIAKILDKSKIFNASDFVYARGDFYTTIYQKDKTIGLITDLNQATDLKYHSNFLEDFPIIVYDEFLALEGDYLIDEWDRLKTIYSSVNRKSTDDIPYIKFPKIIYLGNAVNFSSPILAQLNLFNILEKHKINTMRSDGNVALEMNKNDNANN
;
A
#
# COMPACT_ATOMS: atom_id res chain seq x y z
N MET A 1 3.96 -40.91 -3.25
CA MET A 1 4.06 -39.52 -3.74
C MET A 1 3.91 -38.60 -2.55
N ILE A 2 4.98 -37.93 -2.16
CA ILE A 2 4.93 -36.94 -1.08
C ILE A 2 4.39 -35.64 -1.76
N PHE A 3 3.12 -35.33 -1.56
CA PHE A 3 2.57 -34.04 -1.93
C PHE A 3 3.19 -33.02 -0.97
N ASN A 4 4.17 -32.26 -1.44
CA ASN A 4 4.68 -31.10 -0.71
C ASN A 4 3.53 -30.10 -0.56
N LYS A 5 3.07 -29.89 0.66
CA LYS A 5 2.05 -28.90 0.99
C LYS A 5 2.70 -27.52 0.80
N LYS A 6 2.12 -26.68 -0.07
CA LYS A 6 2.61 -25.30 -0.28
C LYS A 6 2.70 -24.55 1.04
N THR A 7 3.74 -23.75 1.18
CA THR A 7 3.89 -22.81 2.30
C THR A 7 2.82 -21.70 2.23
N GLU A 8 2.60 -20.98 3.31
CA GLU A 8 1.66 -19.85 3.32
C GLU A 8 2.12 -18.74 2.36
N GLU A 9 3.42 -18.49 2.28
CA GLU A 9 4.01 -17.55 1.33
C GLU A 9 3.74 -17.97 -0.13
N GLU A 10 3.94 -19.24 -0.47
CA GLU A 10 3.65 -19.74 -1.82
C GLU A 10 2.16 -19.62 -2.16
N LYS A 11 1.27 -19.84 -1.21
CA LYS A 11 -0.18 -19.67 -1.41
C LYS A 11 -0.53 -18.20 -1.64
N PHE A 12 0.08 -17.30 -0.88
CA PHE A 12 -0.11 -15.87 -1.06
C PHE A 12 0.37 -15.39 -2.44
N LYS A 13 1.58 -15.77 -2.84
CA LYS A 13 2.13 -15.45 -4.17
C LYS A 13 1.25 -15.97 -5.30
N ASP A 14 0.78 -17.20 -5.21
CA ASP A 14 -0.17 -17.78 -6.18
C ASP A 14 -1.48 -16.99 -6.25
N MET A 15 -2.00 -16.54 -5.12
CA MET A 15 -3.22 -15.76 -5.05
C MET A 15 -3.05 -14.41 -5.74
N ILE A 16 -1.95 -13.70 -5.46
CA ILE A 16 -1.64 -12.42 -6.10
C ILE A 16 -1.41 -12.57 -7.60
N GLU A 17 -0.70 -13.61 -8.02
CA GLU A 17 -0.48 -13.90 -9.45
C GLU A 17 -1.80 -14.16 -10.19
N LYS A 18 -2.70 -14.94 -9.63
CA LYS A 18 -4.03 -15.18 -10.19
C LYS A 18 -4.86 -13.90 -10.28
N PHE A 19 -4.80 -13.06 -9.25
CA PHE A 19 -5.45 -11.75 -9.25
C PHE A 19 -4.88 -10.87 -10.37
N ARG A 20 -3.56 -10.77 -10.48
CA ARG A 20 -2.83 -9.97 -11.48
C ARG A 20 -3.23 -10.34 -12.90
N ILE A 21 -3.18 -11.64 -13.22
CA ILE A 21 -3.52 -12.15 -14.57
C ILE A 21 -4.95 -11.80 -14.97
N LYS A 22 -5.89 -11.89 -14.03
CA LYS A 22 -7.32 -11.69 -14.32
C LYS A 22 -7.74 -10.22 -14.35
N ASN A 23 -7.10 -9.37 -13.56
CA ASN A 23 -7.63 -8.03 -13.24
C ASN A 23 -6.74 -6.88 -13.70
N ILE A 24 -5.43 -7.13 -13.96
CA ILE A 24 -4.50 -6.05 -14.32
C ILE A 24 -4.00 -6.24 -15.75
N PRO A 25 -4.39 -5.35 -16.69
CA PRO A 25 -3.83 -5.38 -18.04
C PRO A 25 -2.31 -5.23 -18.03
N LYS A 26 -1.60 -6.00 -18.88
CA LYS A 26 -0.13 -6.06 -18.91
C LYS A 26 0.57 -4.70 -19.11
N ARG A 27 -0.13 -3.73 -19.71
CA ARG A 27 0.39 -2.37 -19.97
C ARG A 27 0.45 -1.48 -18.71
N TYR A 28 -0.17 -1.88 -17.61
CA TYR A 28 -0.20 -1.13 -16.36
C TYR A 28 0.76 -1.73 -15.33
N ASN A 29 1.02 -0.98 -14.27
CA ASN A 29 1.81 -1.45 -13.14
C ASN A 29 1.28 -2.79 -12.62
N GLN A 30 2.15 -3.79 -12.58
CA GLN A 30 1.80 -5.19 -12.27
C GLN A 30 1.87 -5.49 -10.77
N ILE A 31 2.04 -4.47 -9.91
CA ILE A 31 2.05 -4.63 -8.44
C ILE A 31 3.00 -5.73 -7.93
N LYS A 32 4.15 -5.90 -8.58
CA LYS A 32 5.08 -7.00 -8.28
C LYS A 32 5.64 -6.95 -6.85
N LEU A 33 5.70 -5.78 -6.23
CA LEU A 33 6.12 -5.67 -4.82
C LEU A 33 5.24 -6.48 -3.87
N LEU A 34 3.96 -6.69 -4.21
CA LEU A 34 3.06 -7.50 -3.38
C LEU A 34 3.47 -8.97 -3.33
N ASP A 35 4.26 -9.46 -4.30
CA ASP A 35 4.79 -10.83 -4.26
C ASP A 35 5.74 -11.05 -3.08
N GLU A 36 6.36 -9.96 -2.58
CA GLU A 36 7.28 -9.96 -1.45
C GLU A 36 6.61 -9.58 -0.10
N LEU A 37 5.29 -9.36 -0.07
CA LEU A 37 4.61 -8.85 1.13
C LEU A 37 4.75 -9.78 2.35
N CYS A 38 4.92 -11.08 2.11
CA CYS A 38 5.17 -12.07 3.16
C CYS A 38 6.66 -12.23 3.52
N ASN A 39 7.56 -11.45 2.89
CA ASN A 39 8.97 -11.49 3.22
C ASN A 39 9.21 -10.79 4.55
N ASP A 40 9.70 -11.54 5.54
CA ASP A 40 9.93 -11.04 6.90
C ASP A 40 11.06 -10.02 6.98
N ASP A 41 12.01 -10.04 6.04
CA ASP A 41 13.15 -9.13 6.03
C ASP A 41 12.82 -7.74 5.44
N VAL A 42 11.64 -7.57 4.82
CA VAL A 42 11.25 -6.33 4.14
C VAL A 42 10.06 -5.67 4.82
N ASP A 43 10.25 -4.41 5.25
CA ASP A 43 9.21 -3.58 5.87
C ASP A 43 8.73 -2.46 4.96
N HIS A 44 9.60 -2.00 4.05
CA HIS A 44 9.38 -0.85 3.20
C HIS A 44 9.35 -1.26 1.72
N TYR A 45 8.24 -0.99 1.06
CA TYR A 45 8.00 -1.33 -0.35
C TYR A 45 7.79 -0.06 -1.15
N ILE A 46 8.70 0.26 -2.08
CA ILE A 46 8.68 1.51 -2.82
C ILE A 46 8.39 1.24 -4.29
N SER A 47 7.25 1.74 -4.77
CA SER A 47 6.85 1.69 -6.17
C SER A 47 6.86 3.09 -6.77
N ILE A 48 7.76 3.31 -7.73
CA ILE A 48 7.90 4.57 -8.46
C ILE A 48 7.61 4.31 -9.93
N SER A 49 6.72 5.10 -10.53
CA SER A 49 6.41 5.01 -11.95
C SER A 49 5.95 6.35 -12.51
N ASN A 50 5.75 6.41 -13.83
CA ASN A 50 5.14 7.56 -14.47
C ASN A 50 3.68 7.77 -14.02
N ARG A 51 3.16 8.97 -14.21
CA ARG A 51 1.73 9.23 -14.11
C ARG A 51 0.95 8.32 -15.07
N SER A 52 -0.28 7.99 -14.73
CA SER A 52 -1.21 7.19 -15.54
C SER A 52 -0.79 5.72 -15.76
N ASP A 53 0.26 5.23 -15.08
CA ASP A 53 0.65 3.81 -15.08
C ASP A 53 -0.31 2.91 -14.29
N GLY A 54 -1.36 3.46 -13.74
CA GLY A 54 -2.37 2.73 -12.97
C GLY A 54 -1.91 2.22 -11.60
N LYS A 55 -0.76 2.68 -11.11
CA LYS A 55 -0.14 2.24 -9.86
C LYS A 55 -1.11 2.28 -8.67
N SER A 56 -1.56 3.45 -8.26
CA SER A 56 -2.47 3.60 -7.11
C SER A 56 -3.75 2.80 -7.28
N PHE A 57 -4.34 2.80 -8.49
CA PHE A 57 -5.53 2.02 -8.78
C PHE A 57 -5.31 0.52 -8.61
N ASN A 58 -4.22 -0.03 -9.16
CA ASN A 58 -3.95 -1.46 -9.13
C ASN A 58 -3.55 -1.95 -7.73
N TYR A 59 -2.74 -1.16 -6.99
CA TYR A 59 -2.42 -1.46 -5.60
C TYR A 59 -3.67 -1.47 -4.72
N LEU A 60 -4.52 -0.45 -4.80
CA LEU A 60 -5.78 -0.41 -4.04
C LEU A 60 -6.73 -1.54 -4.42
N HIS A 61 -6.84 -1.89 -5.72
CA HIS A 61 -7.66 -3.01 -6.17
C HIS A 61 -7.17 -4.34 -5.56
N ALA A 62 -5.86 -4.56 -5.55
CA ALA A 62 -5.28 -5.76 -4.95
C ALA A 62 -5.43 -5.78 -3.43
N LEU A 63 -5.28 -4.65 -2.75
CA LEU A 63 -5.44 -4.57 -1.30
C LEU A 63 -6.89 -4.80 -0.85
N LEU A 64 -7.86 -4.29 -1.59
CA LEU A 64 -9.26 -4.64 -1.37
C LEU A 64 -9.48 -6.16 -1.52
N TYR A 65 -8.84 -6.79 -2.50
CA TYR A 65 -8.90 -8.23 -2.69
C TYR A 65 -8.23 -9.00 -1.56
N ILE A 66 -7.01 -8.60 -1.16
CA ILE A 66 -6.27 -9.19 -0.03
C ILE A 66 -7.09 -9.11 1.26
N SER A 67 -7.65 -7.93 1.54
CA SER A 67 -8.47 -7.71 2.74
C SER A 67 -9.75 -8.56 2.74
N SER A 68 -10.39 -8.69 1.57
CA SER A 68 -11.59 -9.52 1.42
C SER A 68 -11.33 -11.00 1.61
N GLU A 69 -10.23 -11.52 1.04
CA GLU A 69 -9.92 -12.95 1.04
C GLU A 69 -9.19 -13.40 2.31
N LEU A 70 -8.28 -12.58 2.82
CA LEU A 70 -7.38 -12.96 3.92
C LEU A 70 -7.70 -12.25 5.24
N GLY A 71 -8.56 -11.23 5.22
CA GLY A 71 -8.83 -10.42 6.40
C GLY A 71 -7.69 -9.46 6.80
N LEU A 72 -6.68 -9.28 5.94
CA LEU A 72 -5.57 -8.34 6.17
C LEU A 72 -6.03 -6.92 5.84
N GLY A 73 -6.36 -6.15 6.85
CA GLY A 73 -6.77 -4.76 6.69
C GLY A 73 -5.63 -3.85 6.21
N PHE A 74 -5.98 -2.71 5.60
CA PHE A 74 -4.98 -1.72 5.16
C PHE A 74 -5.35 -0.30 5.59
N ILE A 75 -4.33 0.55 5.75
CA ILE A 75 -4.45 1.99 5.96
C ILE A 75 -3.99 2.69 4.68
N LEU A 76 -4.91 3.39 4.01
CA LEU A 76 -4.56 4.29 2.92
C LEU A 76 -4.24 5.66 3.51
N LEU A 77 -2.97 6.00 3.44
CA LEU A 77 -2.40 7.21 4.00
C LEU A 77 -2.14 8.23 2.90
N CYS A 78 -2.59 9.47 3.10
CA CYS A 78 -2.26 10.59 2.24
C CYS A 78 -1.58 11.71 3.05
N ARG A 79 -0.98 12.67 2.35
CA ARG A 79 -0.30 13.79 3.01
C ARG A 79 -1.29 14.77 3.64
N HIS A 80 -2.34 15.12 2.90
CA HIS A 80 -3.29 16.16 3.29
C HIS A 80 -4.73 15.64 3.35
N TYR A 81 -5.48 16.16 4.31
CA TYR A 81 -6.90 15.84 4.52
C TYR A 81 -7.76 15.99 3.24
N THR A 82 -7.50 17.02 2.45
CA THR A 82 -8.28 17.32 1.25
C THR A 82 -8.28 16.21 0.21
N VAL A 83 -7.29 15.32 0.25
CA VAL A 83 -7.13 14.21 -0.72
C VAL A 83 -8.00 13.00 -0.35
N ARG A 84 -8.41 12.85 0.91
CA ARG A 84 -9.20 11.70 1.39
C ARG A 84 -10.44 11.40 0.53
N MET A 85 -11.19 12.43 0.13
CA MET A 85 -12.37 12.29 -0.73
C MET A 85 -12.03 11.77 -2.13
N GLY A 86 -10.84 12.08 -2.62
CA GLY A 86 -10.33 11.56 -3.89
C GLY A 86 -10.17 10.04 -3.85
N TYR A 87 -9.67 9.50 -2.75
CA TYR A 87 -9.50 8.06 -2.56
C TYR A 87 -10.82 7.30 -2.43
N GLN A 88 -11.81 7.85 -1.74
CA GLN A 88 -13.15 7.26 -1.73
C GLN A 88 -13.72 7.12 -3.15
N ARG A 89 -13.58 8.17 -3.98
CA ARG A 89 -14.00 8.13 -5.39
C ARG A 89 -13.20 7.12 -6.20
N MET A 90 -11.90 7.00 -5.93
CA MET A 90 -11.04 6.00 -6.60
C MET A 90 -11.48 4.58 -6.25
N ILE A 91 -11.71 4.28 -4.99
CA ILE A 91 -12.21 2.97 -4.54
C ILE A 91 -13.59 2.68 -5.15
N ALA A 92 -14.50 3.64 -5.16
CA ALA A 92 -15.81 3.47 -5.82
C ALA A 92 -15.65 3.10 -7.31
N LYS A 93 -14.73 3.75 -8.03
CA LYS A 93 -14.42 3.40 -9.43
C LYS A 93 -13.79 2.00 -9.58
N ILE A 94 -12.99 1.56 -8.60
CA ILE A 94 -12.44 0.21 -8.59
C ILE A 94 -13.57 -0.81 -8.44
N LEU A 95 -14.45 -0.60 -7.48
CA LEU A 95 -15.58 -1.48 -7.22
C LEU A 95 -16.54 -1.58 -8.42
N ASP A 96 -16.84 -0.45 -9.05
CA ASP A 96 -17.70 -0.39 -10.24
C ASP A 96 -17.11 -1.15 -11.45
N LYS A 97 -15.79 -1.07 -11.65
CA LYS A 97 -15.09 -1.74 -12.74
C LYS A 97 -14.71 -3.19 -12.44
N SER A 98 -14.69 -3.57 -11.19
CA SER A 98 -14.24 -4.89 -10.76
C SER A 98 -15.31 -5.95 -11.05
N LYS A 99 -14.86 -7.11 -11.52
CA LYS A 99 -15.72 -8.30 -11.70
C LYS A 99 -15.71 -9.22 -10.46
N ILE A 100 -14.92 -8.89 -9.46
CA ILE A 100 -14.73 -9.72 -8.25
C ILE A 100 -15.47 -9.15 -7.05
N PHE A 101 -15.90 -7.88 -7.10
CA PHE A 101 -16.61 -7.23 -6.02
C PHE A 101 -18.04 -6.88 -6.42
N ASN A 102 -18.94 -6.98 -5.44
CA ASN A 102 -20.25 -6.34 -5.53
C ASN A 102 -20.17 -4.98 -4.79
N ALA A 103 -20.30 -3.88 -5.51
CA ALA A 103 -20.16 -2.54 -4.95
C ALA A 103 -21.14 -2.26 -3.80
N SER A 104 -22.30 -2.90 -3.78
CA SER A 104 -23.30 -2.75 -2.70
C SER A 104 -22.84 -3.35 -1.37
N ASP A 105 -21.84 -4.22 -1.37
CA ASP A 105 -21.29 -4.79 -0.14
C ASP A 105 -20.37 -3.81 0.60
N PHE A 106 -20.02 -2.65 0.00
CA PHE A 106 -19.07 -1.71 0.55
C PHE A 106 -19.74 -0.45 1.06
N VAL A 107 -19.38 -0.06 2.28
CA VAL A 107 -19.88 1.14 2.96
C VAL A 107 -18.70 1.93 3.53
N TYR A 108 -18.85 3.25 3.54
CA TYR A 108 -17.89 4.16 4.14
C TYR A 108 -18.51 4.85 5.37
N ALA A 109 -17.85 4.73 6.52
CA ALA A 109 -18.17 5.50 7.70
C ALA A 109 -17.14 6.59 7.91
N ARG A 110 -17.57 7.86 7.82
CA ARG A 110 -16.71 9.03 7.98
C ARG A 110 -16.58 9.38 9.45
N GLY A 111 -15.36 9.35 9.97
CA GLY A 111 -14.99 9.88 11.28
C GLY A 111 -14.14 11.14 11.17
N ASP A 112 -13.80 11.73 12.31
CA ASP A 112 -12.99 12.95 12.38
C ASP A 112 -11.55 12.71 11.91
N PHE A 113 -10.95 11.60 12.33
CA PHE A 113 -9.54 11.29 12.08
C PHE A 113 -9.33 10.38 10.87
N TYR A 114 -10.28 9.53 10.55
CA TYR A 114 -10.21 8.58 9.43
C TYR A 114 -11.59 8.27 8.86
N THR A 115 -11.61 7.76 7.65
CA THR A 115 -12.79 7.13 7.05
C THR A 115 -12.59 5.63 7.07
N THR A 116 -13.54 4.90 7.63
CA THR A 116 -13.52 3.43 7.67
C THR A 116 -14.16 2.88 6.41
N ILE A 117 -13.58 1.84 5.85
CA ILE A 117 -14.10 1.08 4.72
C ILE A 117 -14.61 -0.25 5.26
N TYR A 118 -15.88 -0.50 5.09
CA TYR A 118 -16.51 -1.77 5.43
C TYR A 118 -16.83 -2.57 4.17
N GLN A 119 -16.70 -3.89 4.28
CA GLN A 119 -17.28 -4.83 3.35
C GLN A 119 -18.24 -5.72 4.13
N LYS A 120 -19.53 -5.53 3.91
CA LYS A 120 -20.59 -6.08 4.79
C LYS A 120 -20.34 -5.63 6.23
N ASP A 121 -20.17 -6.57 7.16
CA ASP A 121 -19.96 -6.28 8.58
C ASP A 121 -18.49 -6.23 8.99
N LYS A 122 -17.56 -6.38 8.03
CA LYS A 122 -16.11 -6.40 8.31
C LYS A 122 -15.46 -5.07 7.95
N THR A 123 -14.66 -4.55 8.86
CA THR A 123 -13.74 -3.45 8.54
C THR A 123 -12.58 -4.00 7.73
N ILE A 124 -12.34 -3.45 6.53
CA ILE A 124 -11.31 -3.91 5.61
C ILE A 124 -10.22 -2.87 5.35
N GLY A 125 -10.47 -1.61 5.67
CA GLY A 125 -9.48 -0.57 5.47
C GLY A 125 -9.85 0.76 6.09
N LEU A 126 -8.86 1.64 6.17
CA LEU A 126 -9.00 3.02 6.64
C LEU A 126 -8.42 3.98 5.60
N ILE A 127 -8.99 5.18 5.52
CA ILE A 127 -8.40 6.31 4.78
C ILE A 127 -8.12 7.42 5.78
N THR A 128 -6.87 7.84 5.88
CA THR A 128 -6.44 8.90 6.79
C THR A 128 -5.33 9.75 6.18
N ASP A 129 -4.84 10.75 6.92
CA ASP A 129 -3.72 11.59 6.49
C ASP A 129 -2.68 11.76 7.60
N LEU A 130 -1.47 12.19 7.21
CA LEU A 130 -0.34 12.33 8.12
C LEU A 130 -0.56 13.36 9.25
N ASN A 131 -1.48 14.32 9.08
CA ASN A 131 -1.77 15.28 10.16
C ASN A 131 -2.50 14.64 11.34
N GLN A 132 -3.10 13.48 11.14
CA GLN A 132 -3.81 12.73 12.18
C GLN A 132 -2.90 11.79 13.00
N ALA A 133 -1.59 11.80 12.77
CA ALA A 133 -0.66 10.86 13.39
C ALA A 133 -0.75 10.83 14.93
N THR A 134 -0.90 12.01 15.55
CA THR A 134 -1.04 12.12 17.02
C THR A 134 -2.37 11.54 17.51
N ASP A 135 -3.45 11.84 16.81
CA ASP A 135 -4.80 11.36 17.18
C ASP A 135 -4.92 9.86 16.96
N LEU A 136 -4.38 9.35 15.87
CA LEU A 136 -4.33 7.92 15.59
C LEU A 136 -3.59 7.11 16.66
N LYS A 137 -2.58 7.68 17.30
CA LYS A 137 -1.89 7.04 18.41
C LYS A 137 -2.82 6.67 19.57
N TYR A 138 -3.85 7.46 19.81
CA TYR A 138 -4.86 7.17 20.84
C TYR A 138 -5.84 6.07 20.42
N HIS A 139 -5.90 5.73 19.13
CA HIS A 139 -6.72 4.66 18.56
C HIS A 139 -5.93 3.39 18.23
N SER A 140 -4.73 3.23 18.79
CA SER A 140 -3.78 2.17 18.44
C SER A 140 -4.35 0.76 18.53
N ASN A 141 -5.18 0.45 19.53
CA ASN A 141 -5.81 -0.87 19.66
C ASN A 141 -6.70 -1.25 18.45
N PHE A 142 -7.29 -0.25 17.79
CA PHE A 142 -8.06 -0.47 16.57
C PHE A 142 -7.15 -0.58 15.33
N LEU A 143 -6.01 0.12 15.33
CA LEU A 143 -5.08 0.14 14.19
C LEU A 143 -4.29 -1.15 14.02
N GLU A 144 -4.18 -1.97 15.06
CA GLU A 144 -3.47 -3.26 15.03
C GLU A 144 -4.05 -4.26 14.02
N ASP A 145 -5.31 -4.09 13.62
CA ASP A 145 -5.97 -4.94 12.62
C ASP A 145 -5.63 -4.57 11.16
N PHE A 146 -4.79 -3.52 10.95
CA PHE A 146 -4.43 -2.99 9.64
C PHE A 146 -2.91 -3.05 9.38
N PRO A 147 -2.34 -4.25 9.20
CA PRO A 147 -0.88 -4.42 9.11
C PRO A 147 -0.25 -3.86 7.83
N ILE A 148 -1.04 -3.38 6.88
CA ILE A 148 -0.55 -2.83 5.62
C ILE A 148 -0.86 -1.33 5.57
N ILE A 149 0.19 -0.50 5.52
CA ILE A 149 0.08 0.94 5.32
C ILE A 149 0.44 1.26 3.87
N VAL A 150 -0.42 1.98 3.17
CA VAL A 150 -0.13 2.48 1.82
C VAL A 150 -0.04 3.99 1.86
N TYR A 151 1.15 4.52 1.68
CA TYR A 151 1.38 5.95 1.57
C TYR A 151 1.43 6.35 0.09
N ASP A 152 0.33 6.83 -0.43
CA ASP A 152 0.22 7.26 -1.82
C ASP A 152 0.66 8.72 -2.00
N GLU A 153 1.24 9.00 -3.17
CA GLU A 153 1.83 10.30 -3.52
C GLU A 153 2.93 10.75 -2.54
N PHE A 154 3.75 9.80 -2.04
CA PHE A 154 4.85 10.13 -1.12
C PHE A 154 5.93 11.02 -1.75
N LEU A 155 6.09 11.01 -3.08
CA LEU A 155 6.91 11.95 -3.83
C LEU A 155 6.07 13.15 -4.24
N ALA A 156 6.47 14.33 -3.81
CA ALA A 156 5.79 15.59 -4.05
C ALA A 156 6.68 16.59 -4.79
N LEU A 157 6.09 17.68 -5.23
CA LEU A 157 6.83 18.84 -5.71
C LEU A 157 7.58 19.48 -4.53
N GLU A 158 8.65 20.20 -4.83
CA GLU A 158 9.44 20.91 -3.83
C GLU A 158 8.55 21.89 -3.04
N GLY A 159 8.69 21.88 -1.71
CA GLY A 159 7.90 22.71 -0.80
C GLY A 159 6.57 22.11 -0.34
N ASP A 160 6.15 20.98 -0.89
CA ASP A 160 4.83 20.36 -0.58
C ASP A 160 4.90 19.30 0.54
N TYR A 161 6.10 19.05 1.08
CA TYR A 161 6.28 18.12 2.19
C TYR A 161 5.88 18.74 3.52
N LEU A 162 5.31 17.91 4.40
CA LEU A 162 5.02 18.34 5.77
C LEU A 162 6.31 18.44 6.58
N ILE A 163 6.33 19.37 7.53
CA ILE A 163 7.33 19.38 8.58
C ILE A 163 7.19 18.07 9.37
N ASP A 164 8.31 17.41 9.67
CA ASP A 164 8.35 16.14 10.42
C ASP A 164 7.55 14.99 9.76
N GLU A 165 7.45 14.99 8.41
CA GLU A 165 6.68 13.99 7.66
C GLU A 165 7.09 12.54 8.02
N TRP A 166 8.39 12.29 8.15
CA TRP A 166 8.91 11.00 8.58
C TRP A 166 8.50 10.62 10.01
N ASP A 167 8.55 11.54 10.94
CA ASP A 167 8.19 11.28 12.34
C ASP A 167 6.69 11.03 12.51
N ARG A 168 5.87 11.71 11.73
CA ARG A 168 4.43 11.43 11.66
C ARG A 168 4.15 10.03 11.12
N LEU A 169 4.83 9.64 10.05
CA LEU A 169 4.71 8.29 9.49
C LEU A 169 5.15 7.22 10.49
N LYS A 170 6.30 7.42 11.17
CA LYS A 170 6.77 6.52 12.24
C LYS A 170 5.76 6.38 13.38
N THR A 171 5.10 7.48 13.75
CA THR A 171 4.08 7.47 14.80
C THR A 171 2.91 6.57 14.40
N ILE A 172 2.44 6.67 13.16
CA ILE A 172 1.37 5.80 12.64
C ILE A 172 1.86 4.34 12.59
N TYR A 173 3.04 4.09 12.04
CA TYR A 173 3.63 2.75 11.98
C TYR A 173 3.74 2.10 13.35
N SER A 174 4.26 2.83 14.34
CA SER A 174 4.39 2.35 15.71
C SER A 174 3.04 2.10 16.39
N SER A 175 1.98 2.79 15.95
CA SER A 175 0.63 2.58 16.47
C SER A 175 -0.01 1.31 15.91
N VAL A 176 0.37 0.90 14.70
CA VAL A 176 -0.03 -0.37 14.07
C VAL A 176 0.78 -1.54 14.62
N ASN A 177 2.09 -1.34 14.86
CA ASN A 177 3.02 -2.39 15.29
C ASN A 177 2.95 -2.66 16.82
N ARG A 178 1.77 -2.98 17.32
CA ARG A 178 1.56 -3.31 18.75
C ARG A 178 1.09 -4.74 18.98
N LYS A 179 0.47 -5.35 17.98
CA LYS A 179 -0.02 -6.73 18.07
C LYS A 179 1.14 -7.70 18.09
N SER A 180 1.01 -8.76 18.88
CA SER A 180 1.93 -9.90 18.78
C SER A 180 1.89 -10.46 17.36
N THR A 181 3.04 -10.63 16.76
CA THR A 181 3.22 -11.06 15.37
C THR A 181 2.64 -12.45 15.08
N ASP A 182 2.40 -13.25 16.13
CA ASP A 182 1.92 -14.62 16.00
C ASP A 182 0.44 -14.72 15.60
N ASP A 183 -0.30 -13.59 15.70
CA ASP A 183 -1.75 -13.55 15.45
C ASP A 183 -2.12 -13.04 14.06
N ILE A 184 -1.14 -12.56 13.27
CA ILE A 184 -1.40 -12.05 11.92
C ILE A 184 -0.94 -13.10 10.90
N PRO A 185 -1.86 -13.75 10.18
CA PRO A 185 -1.46 -14.70 9.15
C PRO A 185 -0.75 -13.97 8.00
N TYR A 186 0.25 -14.60 7.43
CA TYR A 186 1.02 -14.14 6.24
C TYR A 186 1.99 -12.97 6.47
N ILE A 187 1.79 -12.11 7.45
CA ILE A 187 2.60 -10.89 7.67
C ILE A 187 3.03 -10.86 9.14
N LYS A 188 4.33 -10.96 9.42
CA LYS A 188 4.86 -10.92 10.79
C LYS A 188 4.95 -9.50 11.36
N PHE A 189 5.23 -8.51 10.50
CA PHE A 189 5.38 -7.11 10.89
C PHE A 189 4.54 -6.24 9.98
N PRO A 190 4.09 -5.07 10.45
CA PRO A 190 3.44 -4.10 9.59
C PRO A 190 4.33 -3.74 8.39
N LYS A 191 3.73 -3.54 7.24
CA LYS A 191 4.40 -3.23 5.97
C LYS A 191 3.98 -1.85 5.50
N ILE A 192 4.92 -1.07 4.97
CA ILE A 192 4.62 0.23 4.36
C ILE A 192 4.89 0.16 2.86
N ILE A 193 3.87 0.43 2.06
CA ILE A 193 3.93 0.53 0.61
C ILE A 193 3.90 2.01 0.24
N TYR A 194 4.95 2.51 -0.35
CA TYR A 194 5.07 3.89 -0.84
C TYR A 194 4.80 3.92 -2.33
N LEU A 195 3.82 4.71 -2.74
CA LEU A 195 3.47 4.88 -4.14
C LEU A 195 3.84 6.31 -4.57
N GLY A 196 4.73 6.46 -5.55
CA GLY A 196 5.20 7.76 -6.01
C GLY A 196 5.27 7.89 -7.52
N ASN A 197 5.06 9.10 -8.02
CA ASN A 197 5.39 9.45 -9.39
C ASN A 197 6.83 9.98 -9.42
N ALA A 198 7.58 9.69 -10.49
CA ALA A 198 8.97 10.13 -10.65
C ALA A 198 9.06 11.63 -10.99
N VAL A 199 8.60 12.50 -10.07
CA VAL A 199 8.58 13.96 -10.27
C VAL A 199 9.76 14.65 -9.59
N ASN A 200 10.10 14.22 -8.38
CA ASN A 200 11.21 14.74 -7.59
C ASN A 200 11.64 13.69 -6.58
N PHE A 201 12.94 13.44 -6.47
CA PHE A 201 13.50 12.47 -5.51
C PHE A 201 13.95 13.14 -4.19
N SER A 202 13.82 14.45 -4.02
CA SER A 202 14.12 15.15 -2.76
C SER A 202 13.04 14.90 -1.71
N SER A 203 12.86 13.63 -1.31
CA SER A 203 11.83 13.21 -0.36
C SER A 203 12.44 12.96 1.02
N PRO A 204 11.82 13.45 2.12
CA PRO A 204 12.23 13.11 3.47
C PRO A 204 12.26 11.60 3.72
N ILE A 205 11.31 10.87 3.13
CA ILE A 205 11.23 9.39 3.23
C ILE A 205 12.45 8.73 2.58
N LEU A 206 12.80 9.15 1.35
CA LEU A 206 13.97 8.59 0.65
C LEU A 206 15.28 8.92 1.36
N ALA A 207 15.39 10.11 1.96
CA ALA A 207 16.54 10.51 2.75
C ALA A 207 16.69 9.63 3.99
N GLN A 208 15.62 9.41 4.74
CA GLN A 208 15.63 8.60 5.96
C GLN A 208 15.88 7.12 5.70
N LEU A 209 15.41 6.60 4.58
CA LEU A 209 15.66 5.22 4.13
C LEU A 209 17.02 5.07 3.40
N ASN A 210 17.79 6.16 3.26
CA ASN A 210 19.10 6.20 2.60
C ASN A 210 19.12 5.63 1.16
N LEU A 211 18.09 5.95 0.38
CA LEU A 211 17.83 5.32 -0.92
C LEU A 211 18.34 6.09 -2.14
N PHE A 212 18.88 7.30 -1.98
CA PHE A 212 19.31 8.11 -3.12
C PHE A 212 20.33 7.40 -4.03
N ASN A 213 21.35 6.78 -3.42
CA ASN A 213 22.38 6.05 -4.18
C ASN A 213 21.82 4.79 -4.88
N ILE A 214 20.79 4.20 -4.34
CA ILE A 214 20.14 3.02 -4.91
C ILE A 214 19.26 3.42 -6.08
N LEU A 215 18.50 4.51 -5.94
CA LEU A 215 17.63 5.04 -6.99
C LEU A 215 18.41 5.47 -8.24
N GLU A 216 19.56 6.14 -8.08
CA GLU A 216 20.42 6.54 -9.21
C GLU A 216 20.92 5.36 -10.04
N LYS A 217 21.13 4.21 -9.40
CA LYS A 217 21.67 2.99 -10.04
C LYS A 217 20.59 1.98 -10.40
N HIS A 218 19.34 2.23 -10.03
CA HIS A 218 18.27 1.28 -10.25
C HIS A 218 17.84 1.23 -11.71
N LYS A 219 17.75 0.01 -12.26
CA LYS A 219 17.29 -0.17 -13.64
C LYS A 219 15.76 -0.06 -13.71
N ILE A 220 15.28 0.71 -14.68
CA ILE A 220 13.85 0.83 -14.98
C ILE A 220 13.25 -0.54 -15.34
N ASN A 221 12.01 -0.79 -14.94
CA ASN A 221 11.28 -2.05 -15.13
C ASN A 221 11.90 -3.26 -14.41
N THR A 222 12.64 -3.01 -13.33
CA THR A 222 13.19 -4.06 -12.46
C THR A 222 12.72 -3.86 -11.02
N MET A 223 12.81 -4.93 -10.25
CA MET A 223 12.62 -4.93 -8.80
C MET A 223 13.94 -5.32 -8.12
N ARG A 224 14.22 -4.72 -6.98
CA ARG A 224 15.37 -5.02 -6.14
C ARG A 224 14.99 -4.95 -4.67
N SER A 225 15.51 -5.87 -3.87
CA SER A 225 15.48 -5.79 -2.41
C SER A 225 16.88 -5.50 -1.89
N ASP A 226 16.98 -4.64 -0.88
CA ASP A 226 18.22 -4.28 -0.23
C ASP A 226 17.93 -3.95 1.25
N GLY A 227 18.47 -4.76 2.15
CA GLY A 227 18.10 -4.71 3.57
C GLY A 227 16.60 -4.89 3.74
N ASN A 228 15.97 -4.00 4.50
CA ASN A 228 14.52 -4.02 4.77
C ASN A 228 13.67 -3.26 3.72
N VAL A 229 14.23 -2.94 2.56
CA VAL A 229 13.55 -2.19 1.50
C VAL A 229 13.46 -3.00 0.22
N ALA A 230 12.26 -3.09 -0.37
CA ALA A 230 12.06 -3.54 -1.74
C ALA A 230 11.66 -2.35 -2.62
N LEU A 231 12.32 -2.22 -3.75
CA LEU A 231 12.14 -1.11 -4.68
C LEU A 231 11.80 -1.62 -6.07
N GLU A 232 10.76 -1.05 -6.69
CA GLU A 232 10.51 -1.16 -8.12
C GLU A 232 10.42 0.23 -8.76
N MET A 233 10.99 0.35 -9.94
CA MET A 233 10.82 1.51 -10.79
C MET A 233 10.27 1.07 -12.15
N ASN A 234 9.10 1.55 -12.50
CA ASN A 234 8.46 1.20 -13.75
C ASN A 234 8.30 2.45 -14.64
N LYS A 235 8.51 2.26 -15.93
CA LYS A 235 8.22 3.26 -16.95
C LYS A 235 7.32 2.63 -18.00
N ASN A 236 6.17 3.20 -18.20
CA ASN A 236 5.28 2.84 -19.29
C ASN A 236 5.40 3.88 -20.40
N ASP A 237 6.05 3.53 -21.49
CA ASP A 237 6.23 4.43 -22.63
C ASP A 237 4.92 4.77 -23.35
N ASN A 238 3.85 4.01 -23.10
CA ASN A 238 2.52 4.23 -23.68
C ASN A 238 1.58 5.05 -22.79
N ALA A 239 2.02 5.49 -21.61
CA ALA A 239 1.17 6.23 -20.67
C ALA A 239 0.95 7.71 -21.08
N ASN A 240 1.67 8.19 -22.09
CA ASN A 240 1.61 9.56 -22.58
C ASN A 240 0.88 9.71 -23.93
N ASN A 241 0.21 8.67 -24.41
CA ASN A 241 -0.62 8.69 -25.64
C ASN A 241 -2.11 8.60 -25.33
#